data_5e3094af379ed6c1df7f235e229cba60
#
_entry.id   5e3094af379ed6c1df7f235e229cba60
#
_cell.length_a   1.000
_cell.length_b   1.000
_cell.length_c   1.000
_cell.angle_alpha   90.00
_cell.angle_beta   90.00
_cell.angle_gamma   90.00
#
_symmetry.space_group_name_H-M   'P 1'
#
loop_
_entity.id
_entity.type
_entity.pdbx_description
1 polymer ?
#
loop_
_entity_poly.entity_id
_entity_poly.type
_entity_poly.pdbx_seq_one_letter_code
_entity_poly.pdbx_strand_id
1 'polypeptide(L)'
;MNTNGVISFSRGVATFTPESFPIPAGSEGSLELIAPYWADVDIRPSQAGNVLYRETSDPELLSRARSDIMRDPRLFPEVDFSTFLPTSIFVATWDRVGYYNRQFDKVNVTIHYAW
;
A
#
# COMPACT_ATOMS: atom_id res chain seq x y z
N MET A 1 3.75 7.40 1.12
CA MET A 1 3.37 6.31 2.07
C MET A 1 3.47 6.86 3.48
N ASN A 2 2.58 6.44 4.37
CA ASN A 2 2.60 6.80 5.78
C ASN A 2 2.63 5.55 6.70
N THR A 3 2.80 5.78 8.02
CA THR A 3 2.81 4.69 9.00
C THR A 3 1.43 4.03 9.15
N ASN A 4 0.36 4.76 8.90
CA ASN A 4 -1.03 4.34 9.09
C ASN A 4 -1.60 3.45 7.97
N GLY A 5 -0.75 2.88 7.12
CA GLY A 5 -1.18 1.92 6.12
C GLY A 5 -1.68 2.52 4.82
N VAL A 6 -1.28 3.75 4.49
CA VAL A 6 -1.72 4.44 3.26
C VAL A 6 -0.55 4.76 2.34
N ILE A 7 -0.74 4.52 1.06
CA ILE A 7 0.13 4.97 -0.04
C ILE A 7 -0.66 6.00 -0.83
N SER A 8 -0.17 7.22 -0.91
CA SER A 8 -0.80 8.33 -1.65
C SER A 8 0.11 8.79 -2.78
N PHE A 9 -0.47 9.24 -3.89
CA PHE A 9 0.26 9.59 -5.12
C PHE A 9 0.37 11.09 -5.34
N SER A 10 -0.59 11.87 -4.87
CA SER A 10 -0.62 13.32 -5.11
C SER A 10 -0.13 14.13 -3.90
N ARG A 11 -0.56 13.76 -2.70
CA ARG A 11 -0.20 14.48 -1.47
C ARG A 11 -0.14 13.55 -0.27
N GLY A 12 0.49 14.00 0.82
CA GLY A 12 0.53 13.24 2.07
C GLY A 12 -0.84 13.12 2.72
N VAL A 13 -1.09 11.97 3.36
CA VAL A 13 -2.27 11.72 4.18
C VAL A 13 -1.83 11.69 5.64
N ALA A 14 -2.25 12.69 6.42
CA ALA A 14 -1.85 12.82 7.82
C ALA A 14 -2.82 12.14 8.80
N THR A 15 -4.07 11.93 8.37
CA THR A 15 -5.08 11.32 9.25
C THR A 15 -4.83 9.83 9.44
N PHE A 16 -5.12 9.36 10.62
CA PHE A 16 -5.14 7.94 10.98
C PHE A 16 -6.56 7.35 10.94
N THR A 17 -7.57 8.21 10.84
CA THR A 17 -8.97 7.78 10.76
C THR A 17 -9.33 7.45 9.32
N PRO A 18 -9.79 6.23 9.04
CA PRO A 18 -10.24 5.87 7.71
C PRO A 18 -11.43 6.72 7.25
N GLU A 19 -11.41 7.09 6.00
CA GLU A 19 -12.52 7.80 5.34
C GLU A 19 -13.18 6.91 4.30
N SER A 20 -14.45 7.18 4.00
CA SER A 20 -15.17 6.43 2.96
C SER A 20 -14.65 6.77 1.58
N PHE A 21 -14.55 5.76 0.71
CA PHE A 21 -14.19 5.96 -0.70
C PHE A 21 -15.45 6.18 -1.57
N PRO A 22 -15.34 6.99 -2.62
CA PRO A 22 -14.19 7.84 -2.97
C PRO A 22 -14.05 9.02 -2.01
N ILE A 23 -12.82 9.39 -1.66
CA ILE A 23 -12.56 10.57 -0.84
C ILE A 23 -12.90 11.79 -1.68
N PRO A 24 -13.81 12.67 -1.22
CA PRO A 24 -14.22 13.84 -2.00
C PRO A 24 -13.03 14.72 -2.36
N ALA A 25 -13.01 15.22 -3.58
CA ALA A 25 -12.08 16.25 -3.99
C ALA A 25 -12.36 17.51 -3.16
N GLY A 26 -11.43 17.81 -2.22
CA GLY A 26 -11.43 19.09 -1.53
C GLY A 26 -10.91 20.20 -2.44
N SER A 27 -10.71 21.40 -1.87
CA SER A 27 -10.08 22.54 -2.58
C SER A 27 -8.71 22.23 -3.19
N GLU A 28 -8.09 21.12 -2.80
CA GLU A 28 -6.75 20.68 -3.24
C GLU A 28 -6.78 19.58 -4.32
N GLY A 29 -7.94 19.26 -4.89
CA GLY A 29 -8.11 18.23 -5.92
C GLY A 29 -8.40 16.83 -5.36
N SER A 30 -8.50 15.84 -6.25
CA SER A 30 -8.74 14.45 -5.87
C SER A 30 -7.56 13.87 -5.10
N LEU A 31 -7.85 13.07 -4.10
CA LEU A 31 -6.84 12.32 -3.36
C LEU A 31 -6.78 10.89 -3.90
N GLU A 32 -5.73 10.61 -4.65
CA GLU A 32 -5.44 9.28 -5.16
C GLU A 32 -4.61 8.52 -4.13
N LEU A 33 -5.14 7.41 -3.64
CA LEU A 33 -4.46 6.60 -2.65
C LEU A 33 -4.83 5.12 -2.71
N ILE A 34 -3.99 4.32 -2.11
CA ILE A 34 -4.20 2.92 -1.83
C ILE A 34 -4.09 2.75 -0.33
N ALA A 35 -5.13 2.21 0.30
CA ALA A 35 -5.22 2.03 1.74
C ALA A 35 -5.41 0.54 2.10
N PRO A 36 -4.37 -0.26 2.00
CA PRO A 36 -4.46 -1.70 2.28
C PRO A 36 -4.76 -1.99 3.74
N TYR A 37 -4.35 -1.08 4.61
CA TYR A 37 -4.51 -1.21 6.05
C TYR A 37 -4.52 0.18 6.68
N TRP A 38 -5.65 0.87 6.65
CA TRP A 38 -5.74 2.21 7.21
C TRP A 38 -6.14 2.15 8.68
N ALA A 39 -5.20 2.40 9.58
CA ALA A 39 -5.40 2.35 11.03
C ALA A 39 -4.41 3.24 11.76
N ASP A 40 -4.68 3.52 13.02
CA ASP A 40 -3.79 4.29 13.88
C ASP A 40 -2.62 3.42 14.36
N VAL A 41 -1.52 3.51 13.66
CA VAL A 41 -0.31 2.72 13.89
C VAL A 41 0.70 3.52 14.73
N ASP A 42 1.20 2.90 15.79
CA ASP A 42 2.23 3.46 16.66
C ASP A 42 3.53 2.65 16.56
N ILE A 43 4.54 3.22 15.92
CA ILE A 43 5.88 2.63 15.79
C ILE A 43 6.90 3.23 16.78
N ARG A 44 6.48 4.10 17.69
CA ARG A 44 7.38 4.74 18.69
C ARG A 44 7.91 3.80 19.75
N PRO A 45 7.17 2.79 20.24
CA PRO A 45 7.72 1.87 21.23
C PRO A 45 8.91 1.09 20.66
N SER A 46 9.93 0.86 21.48
CA SER A 46 11.14 0.12 21.09
C SER A 46 10.89 -1.32 20.63
N GLN A 47 9.71 -1.85 20.91
CA GLN A 47 9.25 -3.18 20.50
C GLN A 47 8.30 -3.12 19.30
N ALA A 48 7.92 -1.94 18.84
CA ALA A 48 7.15 -1.79 17.63
C ALA A 48 8.02 -2.18 16.43
N GLY A 49 7.37 -2.71 15.40
CA GLY A 49 8.03 -3.05 14.14
C GLY A 49 8.33 -1.81 13.30
N ASN A 50 8.53 -2.02 12.03
CA ASN A 50 8.94 -0.99 11.10
C ASN A 50 7.96 -0.88 9.92
N VAL A 51 7.97 0.30 9.31
CA VAL A 51 7.34 0.52 8.01
C VAL A 51 8.46 0.67 6.99
N LEU A 52 8.52 -0.26 6.06
CA LEU A 52 9.59 -0.39 5.08
C LEU A 52 9.00 -0.26 3.68
N TYR A 53 9.79 0.28 2.76
CA TYR A 53 9.41 0.29 1.35
C TYR A 53 10.64 0.21 0.47
N ARG A 54 10.44 -0.28 -0.74
CA ARG A 54 11.43 -0.25 -1.81
C ARG A 54 10.75 -0.25 -3.17
N GLU A 55 11.43 0.30 -4.14
CA GLU A 55 11.16 0.08 -5.55
C GLU A 55 12.19 -0.92 -6.10
N THR A 56 11.78 -1.79 -7.00
CA THR A 56 12.66 -2.81 -7.57
C THR A 56 12.20 -3.22 -8.96
N SER A 57 13.17 -3.54 -9.79
CA SER A 57 12.98 -4.15 -11.12
C SER A 57 13.46 -5.62 -11.16
N ASP A 58 13.48 -6.28 -10.00
CA ASP A 58 13.86 -7.68 -9.89
C ASP A 58 12.98 -8.56 -10.80
N PRO A 59 13.57 -9.35 -11.73
CA PRO A 59 12.81 -10.09 -12.74
C PRO A 59 11.88 -11.17 -12.15
N GLU A 60 12.26 -11.79 -11.03
CA GLU A 60 11.43 -12.82 -10.39
C GLU A 60 10.19 -12.19 -9.76
N LEU A 61 10.38 -11.04 -9.09
CA LEU A 61 9.27 -10.29 -8.52
C LEU A 61 8.35 -9.71 -9.59
N LEU A 62 8.91 -9.19 -10.70
CA LEU A 62 8.12 -8.73 -11.84
C LEU A 62 7.27 -9.85 -12.45
N SER A 63 7.87 -11.02 -12.65
CA SER A 63 7.17 -12.20 -13.17
C SER A 63 6.05 -12.65 -12.23
N ARG A 64 6.31 -12.66 -10.94
CA ARG A 64 5.32 -13.00 -9.92
C ARG A 64 4.16 -12.01 -9.89
N ALA A 65 4.46 -10.72 -9.85
CA ALA A 65 3.43 -9.67 -9.84
C ALA A 65 2.53 -9.77 -11.08
N ARG A 66 3.12 -9.96 -12.27
CA ARG A 66 2.36 -10.20 -13.50
C ARG A 66 1.44 -11.40 -13.36
N SER A 67 1.96 -12.53 -12.86
CA SER A 67 1.17 -13.75 -12.67
C SER A 67 0.02 -13.54 -11.69
N ASP A 68 0.24 -12.82 -10.60
CA ASP A 68 -0.78 -12.56 -9.58
C ASP A 68 -1.90 -11.66 -10.14
N ILE A 69 -1.56 -10.64 -10.92
CA ILE A 69 -2.54 -9.78 -11.59
C ILE A 69 -3.36 -10.57 -12.63
N MET A 70 -2.71 -11.43 -13.40
CA MET A 70 -3.37 -12.23 -14.44
C MET A 70 -4.29 -13.34 -13.91
N ARG A 71 -4.22 -13.68 -12.63
CA ARG A 71 -5.10 -14.70 -12.03
C ARG A 71 -6.56 -14.30 -12.00
N ASP A 72 -6.85 -13.02 -11.87
CA ASP A 72 -8.22 -12.54 -11.89
C ASP A 72 -8.37 -11.28 -12.77
N PRO A 73 -8.45 -11.47 -14.09
CA PRO A 73 -8.59 -10.36 -15.03
C PRO A 73 -9.88 -9.55 -14.83
N ARG A 74 -10.87 -10.09 -14.10
CA ARG A 74 -12.13 -9.37 -13.79
C ARG A 74 -11.92 -8.20 -12.83
N LEU A 75 -10.83 -8.18 -12.07
CA LEU A 75 -10.48 -7.07 -11.19
C LEU A 75 -10.07 -5.81 -11.97
N PHE A 76 -9.63 -5.99 -13.22
CA PHE A 76 -9.12 -4.91 -14.07
C PHE A 76 -9.63 -5.04 -15.48
N PRO A 77 -10.95 -4.89 -15.72
CA PRO A 77 -11.57 -5.19 -17.01
C PRO A 77 -11.07 -4.31 -18.16
N GLU A 78 -10.51 -3.15 -17.85
CA GLU A 78 -9.99 -2.20 -18.85
C GLU A 78 -8.52 -2.46 -19.22
N VAL A 79 -7.87 -3.44 -18.59
CA VAL A 79 -6.45 -3.73 -18.83
C VAL A 79 -6.29 -4.87 -19.82
N ASP A 80 -5.61 -4.61 -20.93
CA ASP A 80 -5.16 -5.67 -21.82
C ASP A 80 -3.93 -6.38 -21.22
N PHE A 81 -4.16 -7.46 -20.52
CA PHE A 81 -3.11 -8.24 -19.87
C PHE A 81 -2.16 -8.92 -20.84
N SER A 82 -2.52 -9.05 -22.13
CA SER A 82 -1.61 -9.62 -23.11
C SER A 82 -0.39 -8.72 -23.34
N THR A 83 -0.57 -7.42 -23.18
CA THR A 83 0.45 -6.39 -23.38
C THR A 83 1.03 -5.86 -22.07
N PHE A 84 0.44 -6.21 -20.91
CA PHE A 84 0.91 -5.74 -19.63
C PHE A 84 2.25 -6.37 -19.26
N LEU A 85 3.29 -5.54 -19.24
CA LEU A 85 4.65 -5.90 -18.84
C LEU A 85 5.10 -4.91 -17.75
N PRO A 86 5.05 -5.30 -16.47
CA PRO A 86 5.54 -4.44 -15.41
C PRO A 86 7.03 -4.23 -15.55
N THR A 87 7.48 -2.99 -15.37
CA THR A 87 8.89 -2.59 -15.44
C THR A 87 9.47 -2.31 -14.05
N SER A 88 8.60 -2.03 -13.09
CA SER A 88 8.98 -1.76 -11.71
C SER A 88 7.89 -2.26 -10.75
N ILE A 89 8.29 -2.54 -9.53
CA ILE A 89 7.39 -2.89 -8.42
C ILE A 89 7.72 -2.02 -7.22
N PHE A 90 6.70 -1.40 -6.67
CA PHE A 90 6.78 -0.78 -5.35
C PHE A 90 6.31 -1.79 -4.30
N VAL A 91 7.17 -2.08 -3.34
CA VAL A 91 6.87 -2.98 -2.20
C VAL A 91 6.79 -2.14 -0.93
N ALA A 92 5.67 -2.19 -0.26
CA ALA A 92 5.49 -1.59 1.06
C ALA A 92 5.18 -2.66 2.09
N THR A 93 5.83 -2.60 3.24
CA THR A 93 5.67 -3.57 4.32
C THR A 93 5.50 -2.85 5.64
N TRP A 94 4.43 -3.17 6.34
CA TRP A 94 4.22 -2.85 7.75
C TRP A 94 4.57 -4.11 8.54
N ASP A 95 5.83 -4.19 8.99
CA ASP A 95 6.37 -5.35 9.69
C ASP A 95 6.14 -5.22 11.18
N ARG A 96 5.27 -6.05 11.73
CA ARG A 96 4.99 -6.16 13.17
C ARG A 96 4.66 -4.82 13.83
N VAL A 97 3.95 -3.96 13.14
CA VAL A 97 3.53 -2.66 13.65
C VAL A 97 2.51 -2.81 14.78
N GLY A 98 2.57 -1.92 15.75
CA GLY A 98 1.64 -1.85 16.87
C GLY A 98 0.50 -0.87 16.61
N TYR A 99 -0.56 -0.97 17.42
CA TYR A 99 -1.64 0.00 17.45
C TYR A 99 -1.31 1.18 18.35
N TYR A 100 -2.02 2.28 18.16
CA TYR A 100 -1.95 3.43 19.05
C TYR A 100 -2.14 3.03 20.52
N ASN A 101 -1.51 3.77 21.43
CA ASN A 101 -1.41 3.46 22.87
C ASN A 101 -0.56 2.23 23.22
N ARG A 102 0.43 1.89 22.39
CA ARG A 102 1.46 0.88 22.70
C ARG A 102 0.88 -0.53 22.92
N GLN A 103 -0.24 -0.84 22.32
CA GLN A 103 -0.75 -2.20 22.31
C GLN A 103 0.12 -3.06 21.38
N PHE A 104 0.58 -4.18 21.90
CA PHE A 104 1.59 -5.03 21.25
C PHE A 104 1.00 -6.13 20.35
N ASP A 105 -0.29 -6.10 20.10
CA ASP A 105 -0.90 -6.98 19.10
C ASP A 105 -0.38 -6.57 17.72
N LYS A 106 0.55 -7.36 17.21
CA LYS A 106 1.33 -7.01 16.02
C LYS A 106 0.59 -7.42 14.76
N VAL A 107 0.54 -6.51 13.82
CA VAL A 107 0.02 -6.76 12.48
C VAL A 107 1.15 -6.75 11.47
N ASN A 108 1.15 -7.74 10.58
CA ASN A 108 2.04 -7.80 9.43
C ASN A 108 1.22 -7.60 8.17
N VAL A 109 1.53 -6.57 7.41
CA VAL A 109 0.95 -6.33 6.09
C VAL A 109 2.08 -6.05 5.12
N THR A 110 2.15 -6.83 4.06
CA THR A 110 3.06 -6.58 2.94
C THR A 110 2.27 -6.45 1.66
N ILE A 111 2.55 -5.42 0.89
CA ILE A 111 1.83 -5.09 -0.33
C ILE A 111 2.83 -4.89 -1.45
N HIS A 112 2.48 -5.47 -2.59
CA HIS A 112 3.24 -5.36 -3.81
C HIS A 112 2.40 -4.66 -4.88
N TYR A 113 2.95 -3.60 -5.47
CA TYR A 113 2.38 -2.93 -6.63
C TYR A 113 3.35 -3.00 -7.78
N ALA A 114 2.83 -3.35 -8.97
CA ALA A 114 3.58 -3.38 -10.20
C ALA A 114 3.03 -2.33 -11.17
N TRP A 115 3.92 -1.57 -11.84
CA TRP A 115 3.60 -0.65 -12.92
C TRP A 115 4.62 -0.72 -14.05
#